data_7a5489ff4b473accccc1067c6c30dd7c
#
_entry.id   7a5489ff4b473accccc1067c6c30dd7c
#
_cell.length_a   1.000
_cell.length_b   1.000
_cell.length_c   1.000
_cell.angle_alpha   90.00
_cell.angle_beta   90.00
_cell.angle_gamma   90.00
#
_symmetry.space_group_name_H-M   'P 1'
#
loop_
_entity.id
_entity.type
_entity.pdbx_description
1 polymer ?
#
loop_
_entity_poly.entity_id
_entity_poly.type
_entity_poly.pdbx_seq_one_letter_code
_entity_poly.pdbx_strand_id
1 'polypeptide(L)'
;MSYIATCRAGLAALQAKKEVNILAIESSCDETAAAVIQNGRKILSSAVFTQIPLHAVYGGVVPEIASRAHVDAVDRMVDYALNEAGMELRDVDAIGVTYGPGLVGALLTGVSCAKALAYATDKPLIPVNHIEGHI
;
A
#
# COMPACT_ATOMS: atom_id res chain seq x y z
N MET A 1 7.62 -18.04 16.88
CA MET A 1 7.91 -16.59 16.92
C MET A 1 6.62 -15.82 16.60
N SER A 2 6.32 -14.76 17.34
CA SER A 2 5.16 -13.93 17.06
C SER A 2 5.33 -13.17 15.72
N TYR A 3 4.22 -12.78 15.12
CA TYR A 3 4.26 -11.97 13.88
C TYR A 3 5.03 -10.65 14.08
N ILE A 4 4.85 -10.01 15.24
CA ILE A 4 5.57 -8.76 15.56
C ILE A 4 7.08 -9.00 15.62
N ALA A 5 7.52 -10.07 16.26
CA ALA A 5 8.94 -10.44 16.32
C ALA A 5 9.49 -10.77 14.92
N THR A 6 8.73 -11.45 14.08
CA THR A 6 9.08 -11.73 12.69
C THR A 6 9.24 -10.44 11.89
N CYS A 7 8.33 -9.48 12.04
CA CYS A 7 8.43 -8.18 11.38
C CYS A 7 9.66 -7.40 11.84
N ARG A 8 9.95 -7.38 13.14
CA ARG A 8 11.14 -6.68 13.68
C ARG A 8 12.44 -7.29 13.16
N ALA A 9 12.53 -8.61 13.14
CA ALA A 9 13.68 -9.30 12.57
C ALA A 9 13.84 -9.03 11.08
N GLY A 10 12.74 -9.02 10.34
CA GLY A 10 12.71 -8.68 8.92
C GLY A 10 13.17 -7.25 8.65
N LEU A 11 12.71 -6.29 9.43
CA LEU A 11 13.14 -4.88 9.31
C LEU A 11 14.63 -4.71 9.60
N ALA A 12 15.15 -5.39 10.62
CA ALA A 12 16.58 -5.35 10.93
C ALA A 12 17.41 -5.93 9.76
N ALA A 13 16.96 -7.02 9.15
CA ALA A 13 17.61 -7.61 7.98
C ALA A 13 17.59 -6.66 6.78
N LEU A 14 16.49 -5.90 6.56
CA LEU A 14 16.37 -4.93 5.48
C LEU A 14 17.38 -3.79 5.62
N GLN A 15 17.66 -3.33 6.83
CA GLN A 15 18.62 -2.25 7.08
C GLN A 15 20.03 -2.62 6.62
N ALA A 16 20.35 -3.90 6.58
CA ALA A 16 21.63 -4.40 6.12
C ALA A 16 21.69 -4.66 4.61
N LYS A 17 20.55 -4.65 3.92
CA LYS A 17 20.47 -4.90 2.47
C LYS A 17 20.90 -3.67 1.69
N LYS A 18 21.62 -3.89 0.57
CA LYS A 18 22.02 -2.82 -0.36
C LYS A 18 20.88 -2.35 -1.25
N GLU A 19 19.95 -3.26 -1.59
CA GLU A 19 18.81 -2.97 -2.45
C GLU A 19 17.55 -3.45 -1.75
N VAL A 20 16.67 -2.50 -1.44
CA VAL A 20 15.40 -2.76 -0.76
C VAL A 20 14.27 -2.25 -1.63
N ASN A 21 13.36 -3.15 -2.00
CA ASN A 21 12.17 -2.84 -2.78
C ASN A 21 10.93 -2.96 -1.90
N ILE A 22 10.13 -1.91 -1.83
CA ILE A 22 8.93 -1.85 -1.01
C ILE A 22 7.71 -1.68 -1.92
N LEU A 23 6.73 -2.55 -1.74
CA LEU A 23 5.39 -2.36 -2.30
C LEU A 23 4.61 -1.49 -1.33
N ALA A 24 4.18 -0.32 -1.78
CA ALA A 24 3.44 0.64 -0.98
C ALA A 24 1.99 0.74 -1.43
N ILE A 25 1.06 0.80 -0.48
CA ILE A 25 -0.39 0.86 -0.72
C ILE A 25 -0.97 2.07 0.00
N GLU A 26 -1.76 2.87 -0.71
CA GLU A 26 -2.45 4.05 -0.19
C GLU A 26 -3.93 4.00 -0.54
N SER A 27 -4.81 4.07 0.44
CA SER A 27 -6.26 4.04 0.27
C SER A 27 -7.00 4.95 1.25
N SER A 28 -6.39 6.07 1.63
CA SER A 28 -6.90 6.90 2.74
C SER A 28 -8.19 7.68 2.43
N CYS A 29 -8.50 7.99 1.18
CA CYS A 29 -9.70 8.75 0.82
C CYS A 29 -10.29 8.32 -0.54
N ASP A 30 -10.03 9.09 -1.60
CA ASP A 30 -10.68 8.94 -2.90
C ASP A 30 -9.78 8.40 -4.01
N GLU A 31 -8.57 8.01 -3.66
CA GLU A 31 -7.64 7.39 -4.58
C GLU A 31 -7.15 6.06 -4.02
N THR A 32 -7.07 5.05 -4.88
CA THR A 32 -6.41 3.78 -4.59
C THR A 32 -5.09 3.77 -5.33
N ALA A 33 -4.00 3.68 -4.62
CA ALA A 33 -2.68 3.71 -5.23
C ALA A 33 -1.80 2.57 -4.74
N ALA A 34 -0.95 2.07 -5.63
CA ALA A 34 0.13 1.16 -5.28
C ALA A 34 1.38 1.56 -6.06
N ALA A 35 2.52 1.41 -5.43
CA ALA A 35 3.80 1.77 -6.01
C ALA A 35 4.89 0.80 -5.56
N VAL A 36 5.91 0.64 -6.39
CA VAL A 36 7.13 -0.07 -5.98
C VAL A 36 8.25 0.95 -5.91
N ILE A 37 8.84 1.08 -4.73
CA ILE A 37 9.89 2.04 -4.42
C ILE A 37 11.18 1.31 -4.08
N GLN A 38 12.28 1.70 -4.70
CA GLN A 38 13.60 1.13 -4.46
C GLN A 38 14.45 2.06 -3.61
N ASN A 39 14.98 1.55 -2.52
CA ASN A 39 15.89 2.26 -1.61
C ASN A 39 15.32 3.59 -1.07
N GLY A 40 13.99 3.68 -0.97
CA GLY A 40 13.31 4.87 -0.47
C GLY A 40 13.38 6.09 -1.40
N ARG A 41 13.90 5.94 -2.61
CA ARG A 41 14.13 7.07 -3.52
C ARG A 41 13.67 6.84 -4.94
N LYS A 42 13.96 5.69 -5.52
CA LYS A 42 13.66 5.41 -6.92
C LYS A 42 12.27 4.83 -7.05
N ILE A 43 11.39 5.50 -7.77
CA ILE A 43 10.05 5.00 -8.09
C ILE A 43 10.19 4.05 -9.28
N LEU A 44 10.03 2.75 -9.04
CA LEU A 44 10.04 1.74 -10.11
C LEU A 44 8.70 1.68 -10.83
N SER A 45 7.61 1.92 -10.09
CA SER A 45 6.27 2.00 -10.65
C SER A 45 5.35 2.81 -9.74
N SER A 46 4.29 3.36 -10.31
CA SER A 46 3.24 4.03 -9.56
C SER A 46 1.93 3.89 -10.32
N ALA A 47 0.92 3.33 -9.67
CA ALA A 47 -0.41 3.13 -10.23
C ALA A 47 -1.43 3.81 -9.34
N VAL A 48 -2.28 4.65 -9.91
CA VAL A 48 -3.31 5.39 -9.18
C VAL A 48 -4.65 5.23 -9.89
N PHE A 49 -5.66 4.85 -9.11
CA PHE A 49 -7.05 4.86 -9.54
C PHE A 49 -7.79 5.95 -8.78
N THR A 50 -8.31 6.94 -9.49
CA THR A 50 -9.05 8.04 -8.88
C THR A 50 -10.56 7.78 -8.89
N GLN A 51 -11.23 8.17 -7.78
CA GLN A 51 -12.68 8.11 -7.64
C GLN A 51 -13.34 9.48 -7.87
N ILE A 52 -12.57 10.50 -8.26
CA ILE A 52 -13.11 11.86 -8.43
C ILE A 52 -14.36 11.89 -9.32
N PRO A 53 -14.42 11.24 -10.49
CA PRO A 53 -15.63 11.23 -11.29
C PRO A 53 -16.84 10.59 -10.61
N LEU A 54 -16.62 9.58 -9.78
CA LEU A 54 -17.67 8.90 -9.03
C LEU A 54 -18.28 9.81 -7.97
N HIS A 55 -17.45 10.50 -7.19
CA HIS A 55 -17.90 11.38 -6.12
C HIS A 55 -18.45 12.72 -6.61
N ALA A 56 -18.04 13.17 -7.78
CA ALA A 56 -18.53 14.42 -8.38
C ALA A 56 -20.07 14.43 -8.56
N VAL A 57 -20.67 13.27 -8.81
CA VAL A 57 -22.13 13.11 -8.92
C VAL A 57 -22.83 13.50 -7.62
N TYR A 58 -22.16 13.33 -6.47
CA TYR A 58 -22.73 13.60 -5.14
C TYR A 58 -22.24 14.94 -4.56
N GLY A 59 -21.45 15.71 -5.30
CA GLY A 59 -20.90 16.99 -4.85
C GLY A 59 -19.73 16.89 -3.85
N GLY A 60 -19.21 15.68 -3.61
CA GLY A 60 -18.10 15.45 -2.69
C GLY A 60 -17.93 13.96 -2.37
N VAL A 61 -16.93 13.65 -1.56
CA VAL A 61 -16.62 12.27 -1.20
C VAL A 61 -17.71 11.66 -0.31
N VAL A 62 -18.21 10.49 -0.70
CA VAL A 62 -19.15 9.68 0.09
C VAL A 62 -18.36 8.50 0.67
N PRO A 63 -18.17 8.43 2.01
CA PRO A 63 -17.26 7.44 2.62
C PRO A 63 -17.56 5.98 2.29
N GLU A 64 -18.84 5.59 2.27
CA GLU A 64 -19.21 4.21 1.92
C GLU A 64 -18.88 3.87 0.47
N ILE A 65 -19.12 4.78 -0.46
CA ILE A 65 -18.81 4.61 -1.88
C ILE A 65 -17.29 4.54 -2.07
N ALA A 66 -16.54 5.37 -1.36
CA ALA A 66 -15.09 5.36 -1.38
C ALA A 66 -14.55 3.99 -0.93
N SER A 67 -15.05 3.46 0.18
CA SER A 67 -14.62 2.16 0.71
C SER A 67 -14.87 1.03 -0.28
N ARG A 68 -16.03 0.99 -0.91
CA ARG A 68 -16.38 -0.03 -1.92
C ARG A 68 -15.49 0.07 -3.16
N ALA A 69 -15.20 1.27 -3.62
CA ALA A 69 -14.34 1.48 -4.78
C ALA A 69 -12.91 1.00 -4.50
N HIS A 70 -12.39 1.17 -3.27
CA HIS A 70 -11.09 0.63 -2.87
C HIS A 70 -11.06 -0.90 -2.90
N VAL A 71 -12.13 -1.55 -2.43
CA VAL A 71 -12.23 -3.02 -2.47
C VAL A 71 -12.08 -3.53 -3.91
N ASP A 72 -12.72 -2.84 -4.87
CA ASP A 72 -12.67 -3.24 -6.27
C ASP A 72 -11.34 -2.93 -6.95
N ALA A 73 -10.61 -1.92 -6.47
CA ALA A 73 -9.43 -1.39 -7.16
C ALA A 73 -8.09 -1.86 -6.58
N VAL A 74 -8.01 -2.16 -5.27
CA VAL A 74 -6.72 -2.38 -4.59
C VAL A 74 -5.91 -3.51 -5.21
N ASP A 75 -6.52 -4.64 -5.50
CA ASP A 75 -5.83 -5.80 -6.09
C ASP A 75 -5.28 -5.46 -7.47
N ARG A 76 -6.08 -4.77 -8.28
CA ARG A 76 -5.67 -4.38 -9.63
C ARG A 76 -4.52 -3.38 -9.61
N MET A 77 -4.51 -2.46 -8.66
CA MET A 77 -3.42 -1.49 -8.54
C MET A 77 -2.13 -2.15 -8.07
N VAL A 78 -2.23 -3.11 -7.15
CA VAL A 78 -1.07 -3.91 -6.72
C VAL A 78 -0.49 -4.70 -7.90
N ASP A 79 -1.32 -5.41 -8.63
CA ASP A 79 -0.87 -6.18 -9.81
C ASP A 79 -0.24 -5.28 -10.86
N TYR A 80 -0.87 -4.15 -11.14
CA TYR A 80 -0.36 -3.19 -12.11
C TYR A 80 1.00 -2.64 -11.68
N ALA A 81 1.15 -2.26 -10.42
CA ALA A 81 2.41 -1.71 -9.90
C ALA A 81 3.55 -2.74 -9.97
N LEU A 82 3.27 -3.99 -9.61
CA LEU A 82 4.25 -5.08 -9.69
C LEU A 82 4.65 -5.36 -11.14
N ASN A 83 3.70 -5.45 -12.05
CA ASN A 83 3.96 -5.68 -13.46
C ASN A 83 4.78 -4.55 -14.10
N GLU A 84 4.46 -3.29 -13.81
CA GLU A 84 5.21 -2.13 -14.29
C GLU A 84 6.63 -2.10 -13.75
N ALA A 85 6.86 -2.57 -12.53
CA ALA A 85 8.19 -2.68 -11.94
C ALA A 85 8.97 -3.90 -12.44
N GLY A 86 8.32 -4.79 -13.19
CA GLY A 86 8.93 -6.05 -13.63
C GLY A 86 9.18 -7.03 -12.49
N MET A 87 8.36 -6.99 -11.47
CA MET A 87 8.51 -7.78 -10.24
C MET A 87 7.29 -8.65 -9.98
N GLU A 88 7.53 -9.76 -9.28
CA GLU A 88 6.50 -10.53 -8.62
C GLU A 88 6.43 -10.13 -7.14
N LEU A 89 5.33 -10.48 -6.47
CA LEU A 89 5.15 -10.15 -5.06
C LEU A 89 6.29 -10.68 -4.18
N ARG A 90 6.80 -11.86 -4.48
CA ARG A 90 7.93 -12.47 -3.75
C ARG A 90 9.24 -11.68 -3.86
N ASP A 91 9.35 -10.81 -4.87
CA ASP A 91 10.57 -10.04 -5.14
C ASP A 91 10.66 -8.76 -4.29
N VAL A 92 9.55 -8.33 -3.69
CA VAL A 92 9.57 -7.17 -2.79
C VAL A 92 10.06 -7.58 -1.41
N ASP A 93 10.68 -6.65 -0.71
CA ASP A 93 11.31 -6.90 0.59
C ASP A 93 10.41 -6.56 1.76
N ALA A 94 9.46 -5.65 1.56
CA ALA A 94 8.51 -5.23 2.57
C ALA A 94 7.24 -4.68 1.93
N ILE A 95 6.16 -4.63 2.72
CA ILE A 95 4.88 -4.04 2.33
C ILE A 95 4.66 -2.80 3.20
N GLY A 96 4.52 -1.63 2.57
CA GLY A 96 4.16 -0.39 3.24
C GLY A 96 2.69 -0.08 3.01
N VAL A 97 2.01 0.47 4.01
CA VAL A 97 0.61 0.85 3.89
C VAL A 97 0.28 2.07 4.74
N THR A 98 -0.50 2.99 4.18
CA THR A 98 -1.04 4.11 4.93
C THR A 98 -2.08 3.60 5.93
N TYR A 99 -1.88 3.92 7.21
CA TYR A 99 -2.80 3.52 8.29
C TYR A 99 -3.67 4.67 8.81
N GLY A 100 -3.37 5.89 8.48
CA GLY A 100 -4.11 7.08 8.90
C GLY A 100 -3.26 8.35 8.77
N PRO A 101 -3.88 9.52 8.94
CA PRO A 101 -5.32 9.76 8.98
C PRO A 101 -6.01 9.57 7.62
N GLY A 102 -7.32 9.32 7.66
CA GLY A 102 -8.14 9.15 6.46
C GLY A 102 -9.51 8.55 6.78
N LEU A 103 -10.25 8.17 5.75
CA LEU A 103 -11.56 7.52 5.91
C LEU A 103 -11.36 6.10 6.43
N VAL A 104 -12.01 5.76 7.54
CA VAL A 104 -11.81 4.49 8.26
C VAL A 104 -12.05 3.28 7.36
N GLY A 105 -13.19 3.23 6.67
CA GLY A 105 -13.51 2.11 5.77
C GLY A 105 -12.54 1.97 4.60
N ALA A 106 -12.12 3.08 4.03
CA ALA A 106 -11.13 3.11 2.96
C ALA A 106 -9.75 2.64 3.46
N LEU A 107 -9.30 3.15 4.60
CA LEU A 107 -8.04 2.73 5.23
C LEU A 107 -8.03 1.23 5.53
N LEU A 108 -9.14 0.70 6.07
CA LEU A 108 -9.26 -0.73 6.37
C LEU A 108 -9.06 -1.60 5.14
N THR A 109 -9.53 -1.17 3.99
CA THR A 109 -9.35 -1.92 2.73
C THR A 109 -7.87 -2.08 2.39
N GLY A 110 -7.11 -0.98 2.38
CA GLY A 110 -5.68 -1.02 2.09
C GLY A 110 -4.88 -1.77 3.16
N VAL A 111 -5.18 -1.52 4.43
CA VAL A 111 -4.50 -2.19 5.56
C VAL A 111 -4.78 -3.69 5.54
N SER A 112 -6.00 -4.12 5.28
CA SER A 112 -6.34 -5.54 5.21
C SER A 112 -5.63 -6.23 4.05
N CYS A 113 -5.58 -5.61 2.88
CA CYS A 113 -4.83 -6.10 1.74
C CYS A 113 -3.34 -6.23 2.06
N ALA A 114 -2.74 -5.19 2.62
CA ALA A 114 -1.32 -5.17 2.96
C ALA A 114 -0.97 -6.24 3.99
N LYS A 115 -1.79 -6.42 5.02
CA LYS A 115 -1.61 -7.47 6.03
C LYS A 115 -1.66 -8.86 5.40
N ALA A 116 -2.63 -9.11 4.53
CA ALA A 116 -2.76 -10.39 3.86
C ALA A 116 -1.53 -10.69 2.98
N LEU A 117 -1.06 -9.72 2.22
CA LEU A 117 0.12 -9.86 1.38
C LEU A 117 1.39 -10.09 2.22
N ALA A 118 1.57 -9.32 3.28
CA ALA A 118 2.73 -9.46 4.16
C ALA A 118 2.74 -10.81 4.87
N TYR A 119 1.59 -11.25 5.36
CA TYR A 119 1.45 -12.55 6.02
C TYR A 119 1.72 -13.71 5.05
N ALA A 120 1.12 -13.67 3.86
CA ALA A 120 1.25 -14.73 2.86
C ALA A 120 2.69 -14.87 2.33
N THR A 121 3.45 -13.79 2.28
CA THR A 121 4.82 -13.77 1.76
C THR A 121 5.89 -13.75 2.84
N ASP A 122 5.49 -13.72 4.10
CA ASP A 122 6.39 -13.63 5.26
C ASP A 122 7.30 -12.39 5.20
N LYS A 123 6.76 -11.29 4.70
CA LYS A 123 7.47 -10.00 4.60
C LYS A 123 7.03 -9.05 5.72
N PRO A 124 7.92 -8.14 6.16
CA PRO A 124 7.54 -7.13 7.15
C PRO A 124 6.49 -6.17 6.60
N LEU A 125 5.58 -5.74 7.48
CA LEU A 125 4.57 -4.73 7.22
C LEU A 125 5.01 -3.41 7.86
N ILE A 126 5.02 -2.34 7.08
CA ILE A 126 5.46 -1.01 7.52
C ILE A 126 4.25 -0.07 7.51
N PRO A 127 3.79 0.40 8.69
CA PRO A 127 2.74 1.41 8.75
C PRO A 127 3.30 2.78 8.39
N VAL A 128 2.57 3.53 7.56
CA VAL A 128 2.96 4.88 7.12
C VAL A 128 1.85 5.86 7.45
N ASN A 129 2.21 6.99 8.04
CA ASN A 129 1.27 8.08 8.28
C ASN A 129 1.04 8.86 6.99
N HIS A 130 -0.24 9.12 6.66
CA HIS A 130 -0.62 9.83 5.44
C HIS A 130 0.04 11.21 5.32
N ILE A 131 0.05 11.96 6.41
CA ILE A 131 0.61 13.33 6.42
C ILE A 131 2.13 13.29 6.30
N GLU A 132 2.79 12.37 6.98
CA GLU A 132 4.24 12.18 6.86
C GLU A 132 4.66 11.79 5.44
N GLY A 133 3.81 11.03 4.74
CA GLY A 133 4.04 10.67 3.35
C GLY A 133 4.04 11.87 2.39
N HIS A 134 3.46 12.99 2.78
CA HIS A 134 3.42 14.22 1.99
C HIS A 134 4.58 15.19 2.28
N ILE A 135 5.36 14.92 3.29
CA ILE A 135 6.54 15.72 3.63
C ILE A 135 7.77 15.22 2.82
#